data_66e6b9f2124a04fe2f8477dacdbeaa57
#
_entry.id   66e6b9f2124a04fe2f8477dacdbeaa57
#
_cell.length_a   1.000
_cell.length_b   1.000
_cell.length_c   1.000
_cell.angle_alpha   90.00
_cell.angle_beta   90.00
_cell.angle_gamma   90.00
#
_symmetry.space_group_name_H-M   'P 1'
#
loop_
_entity.id
_entity.type
_entity.pdbx_description
1 polymer ?
#
loop_
_entity_poly.entity_id
_entity_poly.type
_entity_poly.pdbx_seq_one_letter_code
_entity_poly.pdbx_strand_id
1 'polypeptide(L)'
;MKILISVLLLTHAILHLMGVVKAVHEDFLPTLSRSINKLEGLLWLTSAVLIFIADVYFLMASNYWPILAIIGAILSQFLITLNWQDAKYGTIFNLLILGISFPALT
;
A
#
# COMPACT_ATOMS: atom_id res chain seq x y z
N MET A 1 1.02 -20.59 3.23
CA MET A 1 0.52 -19.52 2.35
C MET A 1 0.01 -18.31 3.14
N LYS A 2 -0.65 -18.56 4.28
CA LYS A 2 -1.18 -17.46 5.12
C LYS A 2 -0.08 -16.51 5.59
N ILE A 3 1.05 -17.03 6.07
CA ILE A 3 2.16 -16.19 6.52
C ILE A 3 2.72 -15.37 5.36
N LEU A 4 2.83 -15.97 4.18
CA LEU A 4 3.38 -15.29 3.00
C LEU A 4 2.49 -14.13 2.57
N ILE A 5 1.17 -14.32 2.57
CA ILE A 5 0.21 -13.26 2.23
C ILE A 5 0.26 -12.14 3.27
N SER A 6 0.31 -12.49 4.55
CA SER A 6 0.41 -11.49 5.62
C SER A 6 1.68 -10.67 5.50
N VAL A 7 2.81 -11.32 5.23
CA VAL A 7 4.10 -10.62 5.04
C VAL A 7 4.02 -9.68 3.84
N LEU A 8 3.37 -10.11 2.75
CA LEU A 8 3.19 -9.27 1.56
C LEU A 8 2.40 -8.01 1.90
N LEU A 9 1.25 -8.16 2.57
CA LEU A 9 0.40 -7.03 2.93
C LEU A 9 1.12 -6.08 3.90
N LEU A 10 1.73 -6.63 4.93
CA LEU A 10 2.43 -5.84 5.94
C LEU A 10 3.61 -5.08 5.36
N THR A 11 4.42 -5.74 4.53
CA THR A 11 5.57 -5.10 3.89
C THR A 11 5.12 -3.95 3.01
N HIS A 12 4.07 -4.14 2.23
CA HIS A 12 3.57 -3.09 1.35
C HIS A 12 3.03 -1.90 2.15
N ALA A 13 2.31 -2.17 3.25
CA ALA A 13 1.82 -1.11 4.13
C ALA A 13 2.98 -0.30 4.73
N ILE A 14 4.02 -0.99 5.19
CA ILE A 14 5.20 -0.31 5.77
C ILE A 14 5.89 0.55 4.71
N LEU A 15 6.04 0.04 3.49
CA LEU A 15 6.67 0.81 2.41
C LEU A 15 5.89 2.08 2.09
N HIS A 16 4.57 2.06 2.24
CA HIS A 16 3.75 3.25 2.02
C HIS A 16 4.00 4.34 3.06
N LEU A 17 4.47 3.99 4.26
CA LEU A 17 4.83 4.97 5.27
C LEU A 17 6.02 5.84 4.84
N MET A 18 6.84 5.37 3.90
CA MET A 18 7.92 6.17 3.34
C MET A 18 7.40 7.42 2.64
N GLY A 19 6.25 7.31 1.96
CA GLY A 19 5.59 8.46 1.35
C GLY A 19 5.11 9.47 2.39
N VAL A 20 4.62 8.97 3.53
CA VAL A 20 4.19 9.82 4.65
C VAL A 20 5.38 10.60 5.21
N VAL A 21 6.48 9.91 5.47
CA VAL A 21 7.69 10.56 6.01
C VAL A 21 8.22 11.60 5.03
N LYS A 22 8.23 11.29 3.73
CA LYS A 22 8.69 12.22 2.69
C LYS A 22 7.83 13.49 2.67
N ALA A 23 6.53 13.36 2.90
CA ALA A 23 5.61 14.51 2.94
C ALA A 23 5.89 15.44 4.12
N VAL A 24 6.37 14.91 5.24
CA VAL A 24 6.65 15.67 6.46
C VAL A 24 8.10 16.18 6.49
N HIS A 25 9.02 15.36 5.99
CA HIS A 25 10.45 15.67 5.96
C HIS A 25 10.96 15.54 4.52
N GLU A 26 11.01 16.65 3.79
CA GLU A 26 11.43 16.66 2.38
C GLU A 26 12.84 16.11 2.17
N ASP A 27 13.71 16.28 3.17
CA ASP A 27 15.10 15.80 3.09
C ASP A 27 15.21 14.28 3.30
N PHE A 28 14.13 13.64 3.75
CA PHE A 28 14.12 12.19 3.92
C PHE A 28 14.11 11.52 2.55
N LEU A 29 14.95 10.52 2.36
CA LEU A 29 15.11 9.83 1.08
C LEU A 29 15.37 10.81 -0.06
N PRO A 30 16.52 11.50 -0.06
CA PRO A 30 16.83 12.45 -1.12
C PRO A 30 16.94 11.82 -2.51
N THR A 31 16.96 10.48 -2.57
CA THR A 31 16.95 9.74 -3.83
C THR A 31 15.58 9.76 -4.51
N LEU A 32 14.52 10.13 -3.80
CA LEU A 32 13.21 10.28 -4.42
C LEU A 32 13.18 11.56 -5.24
N SER A 33 12.81 11.43 -6.50
CA SER A 33 12.91 12.52 -7.48
C SER A 33 11.79 13.55 -7.34
N ARG A 34 10.68 13.21 -6.68
CA ARG A 34 9.51 14.06 -6.61
C ARG A 34 9.17 14.41 -5.16
N SER A 35 8.91 15.69 -4.91
CA SER A 35 8.37 16.14 -3.63
C SER A 35 6.98 15.58 -3.42
N ILE A 36 6.66 15.23 -2.19
CA ILE A 36 5.33 14.77 -1.80
C ILE A 36 4.72 15.81 -0.87
N ASN A 37 3.59 16.41 -1.28
CA ASN A 37 2.91 17.39 -0.46
C ASN A 37 2.11 16.71 0.66
N LYS A 38 1.54 17.53 1.57
CA LYS A 38 0.82 16.99 2.73
C LYS A 38 -0.42 16.21 2.36
N LEU A 39 -1.13 16.62 1.30
CA LEU A 39 -2.31 15.89 0.83
C LEU A 39 -1.91 14.51 0.31
N GLU A 40 -0.88 14.45 -0.51
CA GLU A 40 -0.38 13.16 -0.98
C GLU A 40 0.11 12.28 0.17
N GLY A 41 0.79 12.90 1.16
CA GLY A 41 1.22 12.17 2.35
C GLY A 41 0.05 11.55 3.10
N LEU A 42 -1.07 12.27 3.19
CA LEU A 42 -2.28 11.76 3.81
C LEU A 42 -2.86 10.59 3.01
N LEU A 43 -2.81 10.67 1.67
CA LEU A 43 -3.26 9.57 0.82
C LEU A 43 -2.34 8.34 0.95
N TRP A 44 -1.03 8.55 1.06
CA TRP A 44 -0.09 7.46 1.33
C TRP A 44 -0.40 6.79 2.66
N LEU A 45 -0.70 7.59 3.69
CA LEU A 45 -1.06 7.07 5.00
C LEU A 45 -2.38 6.29 4.94
N THR A 46 -3.38 6.83 4.24
CA THR A 46 -4.67 6.17 4.08
C THR A 46 -4.51 4.80 3.42
N SER A 47 -3.72 4.72 2.36
CA SER A 47 -3.45 3.46 1.70
C SER A 47 -2.72 2.48 2.63
N ALA A 48 -1.73 2.96 3.38
CA ALA A 48 -1.01 2.12 4.33
C ALA A 48 -1.94 1.56 5.41
N VAL A 49 -2.83 2.39 5.94
CA VAL A 49 -3.78 1.99 6.98
C VAL A 49 -4.77 0.96 6.43
N LEU A 50 -5.30 1.18 5.22
CA LEU A 50 -6.23 0.24 4.60
C LEU A 50 -5.59 -1.14 4.40
N ILE A 51 -4.36 -1.17 3.90
CA ILE A 51 -3.67 -2.43 3.66
C ILE A 51 -3.31 -3.10 4.99
N PHE A 52 -2.92 -2.31 5.99
CA PHE A 52 -2.62 -2.85 7.32
C PHE A 52 -3.87 -3.45 7.97
N ILE A 53 -5.01 -2.76 7.91
CA ILE A 53 -6.26 -3.26 8.46
C ILE A 53 -6.70 -4.51 7.69
N ALA A 54 -6.49 -4.54 6.37
CA ALA A 54 -6.76 -5.73 5.57
C ALA A 54 -5.94 -6.92 6.08
N ASP A 55 -4.67 -6.70 6.42
CA ASP A 55 -3.84 -7.76 6.97
C ASP A 55 -4.36 -8.26 8.32
N VAL A 56 -4.76 -7.34 9.20
CA VAL A 56 -5.35 -7.72 10.49
C VAL A 56 -6.61 -8.57 10.27
N TYR A 57 -7.50 -8.13 9.40
CA TYR A 57 -8.72 -8.88 9.09
C TYR A 57 -8.41 -10.24 8.44
N PHE A 58 -7.39 -10.27 7.58
CA PHE A 58 -6.95 -11.52 6.98
C PHE A 58 -6.49 -12.53 8.04
N LEU A 59 -5.69 -12.07 9.01
CA LEU A 59 -5.20 -12.92 10.10
C LEU A 59 -6.33 -13.37 11.04
N MET A 60 -7.38 -12.56 11.16
CA MET A 60 -8.57 -12.89 11.94
C MET A 60 -9.56 -13.78 11.17
N ALA A 61 -9.23 -14.17 9.95
CA ALA A 61 -10.08 -14.95 9.06
C ALA A 61 -11.43 -14.27 8.76
N SER A 62 -11.45 -12.93 8.78
CA SER A 62 -12.64 -12.15 8.40
C SER A 62 -12.80 -12.13 6.88
N ASN A 63 -14.04 -12.20 6.41
CA ASN A 63 -14.35 -12.15 4.99
C ASN A 63 -14.25 -10.74 4.41
N TYR A 64 -14.01 -9.73 5.23
CA TYR A 64 -13.93 -8.33 4.78
C TYR A 64 -12.54 -7.90 4.33
N TRP A 65 -11.51 -8.71 4.59
CA TRP A 65 -10.13 -8.32 4.25
C TRP A 65 -9.95 -8.04 2.74
N PRO A 66 -10.60 -8.80 1.81
CA PRO A 66 -10.35 -8.55 0.38
C PRO A 66 -10.82 -7.17 -0.09
N ILE A 67 -11.94 -6.70 0.44
CA ILE A 67 -12.47 -5.38 0.09
C ILE A 67 -11.50 -4.30 0.49
N LEU A 68 -10.99 -4.36 1.71
CA LEU A 68 -10.02 -3.38 2.23
C LEU A 68 -8.72 -3.44 1.46
N ALA A 69 -8.25 -4.63 1.13
CA ALA A 69 -7.02 -4.81 0.36
C ALA A 69 -7.17 -4.24 -1.06
N ILE A 70 -8.31 -4.46 -1.70
CA ILE A 70 -8.57 -3.95 -3.05
C ILE A 70 -8.61 -2.43 -3.05
N ILE A 71 -9.34 -1.82 -2.12
CA ILE A 71 -9.43 -0.36 -2.04
C ILE A 71 -8.04 0.23 -1.76
N GLY A 72 -7.30 -0.36 -0.83
CA GLY A 72 -5.95 0.08 -0.51
C GLY A 72 -5.00 -0.04 -1.70
N ALA A 73 -5.09 -1.16 -2.44
CA ALA A 73 -4.23 -1.39 -3.61
C ALA A 73 -4.55 -0.43 -4.76
N ILE A 74 -5.83 -0.12 -4.97
CA ILE A 74 -6.24 0.83 -6.02
C ILE A 74 -5.72 2.23 -5.68
N LEU A 75 -5.91 2.68 -4.45
CA LEU A 75 -5.38 3.97 -4.00
C LEU A 75 -3.86 3.99 -4.10
N SER A 76 -3.21 2.90 -3.68
CA SER A 76 -1.77 2.72 -3.79
C SER A 76 -1.29 2.87 -5.23
N GLN A 77 -1.99 2.22 -6.17
CA GLN A 77 -1.56 2.27 -7.58
C GLN A 77 -1.70 3.68 -8.16
N PHE A 78 -2.72 4.41 -7.76
CA PHE A 78 -2.85 5.82 -8.15
C PHE A 78 -1.63 6.62 -7.69
N LEU A 79 -1.23 6.46 -6.43
CA LEU A 79 -0.08 7.17 -5.87
C LEU A 79 1.24 6.72 -6.52
N ILE A 80 1.38 5.42 -6.79
CA ILE A 80 2.54 4.87 -7.47
C ILE A 80 2.66 5.45 -8.88
N THR A 81 1.54 5.57 -9.58
CA THR A 81 1.52 6.15 -10.93
C THR A 81 1.98 7.60 -10.92
N LEU A 82 1.57 8.38 -9.91
CA LEU A 82 2.04 9.76 -9.75
C LEU A 82 3.54 9.83 -9.46
N ASN A 83 4.10 8.82 -8.83
CA ASN A 83 5.51 8.77 -8.43
C ASN A 83 6.23 7.61 -9.13
N TRP A 84 5.89 7.37 -10.39
CA TRP A 84 6.29 6.17 -11.12
C TRP A 84 7.78 5.92 -11.10
N GLN A 85 8.56 6.97 -11.30
CA GLN A 85 10.01 6.82 -11.41
C GLN A 85 10.65 6.25 -10.13
N ASP A 86 10.08 6.61 -8.97
CA ASP A 86 10.61 6.19 -7.67
C ASP A 86 9.89 4.96 -7.11
N ALA A 87 8.64 4.72 -7.51
CA ALA A 87 7.77 3.76 -6.85
C ALA A 87 7.23 2.66 -7.76
N LYS A 88 7.67 2.61 -9.01
CA LYS A 88 7.10 1.69 -10.03
C LYS A 88 7.09 0.22 -9.60
N TYR A 89 8.06 -0.22 -8.81
CA TYR A 89 8.13 -1.61 -8.37
C TYR A 89 7.03 -1.97 -7.37
N GLY A 90 6.40 -0.97 -6.75
CA GLY A 90 5.21 -1.20 -5.92
C GLY A 90 4.02 -1.74 -6.70
N THR A 91 4.01 -1.54 -8.02
CA THR A 91 2.98 -2.11 -8.88
C THR A 91 2.96 -3.63 -8.80
N ILE A 92 4.12 -4.26 -8.63
CA ILE A 92 4.20 -5.72 -8.47
C ILE A 92 3.42 -6.16 -7.22
N PHE A 93 3.62 -5.45 -6.09
CA PHE A 93 2.87 -5.73 -4.86
C PHE A 93 1.38 -5.57 -5.08
N ASN A 94 0.95 -4.49 -5.76
CA ASN A 94 -0.47 -4.25 -6.00
C ASN A 94 -1.08 -5.32 -6.89
N LEU A 95 -0.38 -5.77 -7.93
CA LEU A 95 -0.86 -6.84 -8.79
C LEU A 95 -1.03 -8.14 -8.01
N LEU A 96 -0.08 -8.45 -7.13
CA LEU A 96 -0.18 -9.64 -6.28
C LEU A 96 -1.35 -9.51 -5.31
N ILE A 97 -1.51 -8.36 -4.66
CA ILE A 97 -2.60 -8.12 -3.72
C ILE A 97 -3.96 -8.24 -4.44
N LEU A 98 -4.11 -7.62 -5.60
CA LEU A 98 -5.34 -7.72 -6.37
C LEU A 98 -5.60 -9.15 -6.84
N GLY A 99 -4.54 -9.85 -7.25
CA GLY A 99 -4.65 -11.23 -7.72
C GLY A 99 -5.11 -12.21 -6.66
N ILE A 100 -4.79 -11.96 -5.37
CA ILE A 100 -5.26 -12.82 -4.28
C ILE A 100 -6.57 -12.31 -3.69
N SER A 101 -6.87 -11.02 -3.81
CA SER A 101 -8.05 -10.41 -3.19
C SER A 101 -9.32 -10.62 -4.01
N PHE A 102 -9.27 -10.45 -5.33
CA PHE A 102 -10.45 -10.62 -6.18
C PHE A 102 -11.04 -12.00 -6.08
N PRO A 103 -10.27 -13.12 -6.20
CA PRO A 103 -10.86 -14.45 -6.01
C PRO A 103 -11.43 -14.65 -4.62
N ALA A 104 -10.90 -14.00 -3.61
CA ALA A 104 -11.36 -14.15 -2.23
C ALA A 104 -12.70 -13.47 -1.98
N LEU A 105 -13.18 -12.62 -2.90
CA LEU A 105 -14.51 -12.02 -2.80
C LEU A 105 -15.63 -13.03 -3.07
N THR A 106 -15.34 -14.12 -3.76
CA THR A 106 -16.32 -15.16 -4.07
C THR A 106 -16.28 -16.33 -3.04
#